data_86433569bb3db673e7ef5dc48a715cda
#
_entry.id   86433569bb3db673e7ef5dc48a715cda
#
_cell.length_a   1.000
_cell.length_b   1.000
_cell.length_c   1.000
_cell.angle_alpha   90.00
_cell.angle_beta   90.00
_cell.angle_gamma   90.00
#
_symmetry.space_group_name_H-M   'P 1'
#
loop_
_entity.id
_entity.type
_entity.pdbx_description
1 polymer ?
#
loop_
_entity_poly.entity_id
_entity_poly.type
_entity_poly.pdbx_seq_one_letter_code
_entity_poly.pdbx_strand_id
1 'polypeptide(L)'
;SAGPASLLSWILAGAILGVLALVHAELGSTYPLSGGTARFPFLGFGALGGFTGGWMAWIQAVTIAPIEVEAALTYLESTSLHPGFVHSNGTLTGSGIAVAGVCMAVFTYINIMGVRWLAESNNIAMIWKLAVPTLTIIVLLIVTFNGSNFSANSGGGFAPFGAKGIFAALPLGVVFALEGFEQAIQVGGESKNPQHDIHRAVIISMLIGTAIYLLLEVAFIGALNPKDIGHGWTNPIPGQGSFGPYASLATTAGVGWLATILYIDAVISPAGTGLVYAGTSSRLSYSLSRNGYWPPRLGQVDKRGVPFASLIFCWVIGMLVFLPFPSWAGMVGLVTAATVLMYAMAPPSLAALRRSDPDRPRPYRLPAAWFLAPLSFVCANFIVYWAGWNTIFWLYIFIIAGFVVFFVYQAVAPAGRKLALHWKAASWIPPWLIGLGIISYLGQFPTSKPSSGWPFGIALLAKQDIPFWVDLGVVAVFSLVIYYWAARVAMPTEYVKQAVEVVDEEANLAALTQEHEAAPVA
;
A
#
# COMPACT_ATOMS: atom_id res chain seq x y z
N SER A 1 -3.60 1.98 19.82
CA SER A 1 -3.58 3.47 19.70
C SER A 1 -4.95 4.14 19.79
N ALA A 2 -6.07 3.43 19.56
CA ALA A 2 -7.41 4.02 19.64
C ALA A 2 -8.31 3.38 20.73
N GLY A 3 -7.91 2.26 21.33
CA GLY A 3 -8.78 1.46 22.19
C GLY A 3 -9.97 0.91 21.40
N PRO A 4 -11.15 0.69 22.03
CA PRO A 4 -12.32 0.19 21.32
C PRO A 4 -12.79 1.08 20.17
N ALA A 5 -12.45 2.38 20.18
CA ALA A 5 -12.73 3.31 19.10
C ALA A 5 -11.92 3.00 17.81
N SER A 6 -11.00 2.03 17.80
CA SER A 6 -10.37 1.48 16.60
C SER A 6 -11.39 0.94 15.60
N LEU A 7 -12.56 0.49 16.05
CA LEU A 7 -13.68 0.15 15.16
C LEU A 7 -14.08 1.32 14.24
N LEU A 8 -14.07 2.54 14.76
CA LEU A 8 -14.34 3.74 13.95
C LEU A 8 -13.19 3.99 12.95
N SER A 9 -11.95 3.67 13.32
CA SER A 9 -10.81 3.75 12.39
C SER A 9 -10.98 2.78 11.22
N TRP A 10 -11.42 1.53 11.47
CA TRP A 10 -11.70 0.55 10.41
C TRP A 10 -12.84 0.97 9.47
N ILE A 11 -13.95 1.49 10.04
CA ILE A 11 -15.07 2.00 9.24
C ILE A 11 -14.62 3.20 8.40
N LEU A 12 -13.86 4.12 8.99
CA LEU A 12 -13.36 5.30 8.31
C LEU A 12 -12.37 4.94 7.21
N ALA A 13 -11.43 4.02 7.48
CA ALA A 13 -10.49 3.53 6.46
C ALA A 13 -11.21 2.84 5.30
N GLY A 14 -12.18 1.96 5.60
CA GLY A 14 -13.01 1.30 4.59
C GLY A 14 -13.77 2.30 3.73
N ALA A 15 -14.34 3.37 4.32
CA ALA A 15 -15.02 4.42 3.60
C ALA A 15 -14.05 5.24 2.70
N ILE A 16 -12.92 5.67 3.25
CA ILE A 16 -11.91 6.47 2.53
C ILE A 16 -11.31 5.66 1.38
N LEU A 17 -10.79 4.47 1.66
CA LEU A 17 -10.20 3.61 0.63
C LEU A 17 -11.26 3.09 -0.34
N GLY A 18 -12.49 2.88 0.12
CA GLY A 18 -13.62 2.54 -0.73
C GLY A 18 -13.86 3.60 -1.81
N VAL A 19 -13.88 4.88 -1.45
CA VAL A 19 -14.04 5.97 -2.44
C VAL A 19 -12.84 6.05 -3.38
N LEU A 20 -11.61 5.88 -2.88
CA LEU A 20 -10.41 5.79 -3.71
C LEU A 20 -10.46 4.59 -4.67
N ALA A 21 -10.88 3.42 -4.17
CA ALA A 21 -11.05 2.21 -4.97
C ALA A 21 -12.10 2.38 -6.09
N LEU A 22 -13.20 3.10 -5.83
CA LEU A 22 -14.20 3.41 -6.86
C LEU A 22 -13.63 4.31 -7.98
N VAL A 23 -12.77 5.28 -7.65
CA VAL A 23 -12.04 6.09 -8.64
C VAL A 23 -11.13 5.21 -9.48
N HIS A 24 -10.39 4.33 -8.85
CA HIS A 24 -9.49 3.38 -9.53
C HIS A 24 -10.26 2.35 -10.36
N ALA A 25 -11.44 1.91 -9.91
CA ALA A 25 -12.31 1.00 -10.64
C ALA A 25 -12.76 1.59 -11.99
N GLU A 26 -13.10 2.89 -12.04
CA GLU A 26 -13.41 3.57 -13.30
C GLU A 26 -12.17 3.63 -14.19
N LEU A 27 -11.04 4.12 -13.66
CA LEU A 27 -9.83 4.24 -14.46
C LEU A 27 -9.34 2.89 -14.98
N GLY A 28 -9.30 1.86 -14.12
CA GLY A 28 -8.83 0.53 -14.48
C GLY A 28 -9.70 -0.17 -15.50
N SER A 29 -11.03 -0.05 -15.42
CA SER A 29 -11.94 -0.63 -16.39
C SER A 29 -12.01 0.15 -17.71
N THR A 30 -11.74 1.46 -17.68
CA THR A 30 -11.69 2.33 -18.87
C THR A 30 -10.38 2.21 -19.62
N TYR A 31 -9.26 2.08 -18.90
CA TYR A 31 -7.90 1.96 -19.43
C TYR A 31 -7.23 0.71 -18.85
N PRO A 32 -7.58 -0.49 -19.34
CA PRO A 32 -7.10 -1.76 -18.79
C PRO A 32 -5.67 -2.08 -19.24
N LEU A 33 -4.71 -1.45 -18.58
CA LEU A 33 -3.31 -1.48 -18.94
C LEU A 33 -2.47 -2.13 -17.86
N SER A 34 -1.48 -2.92 -18.25
CA SER A 34 -0.45 -3.37 -17.31
C SER A 34 0.29 -2.19 -16.70
N GLY A 35 0.37 -2.14 -15.36
CA GLY A 35 0.93 -1.01 -14.63
C GLY A 35 0.00 0.21 -14.52
N GLY A 36 -1.33 0.01 -14.61
CA GLY A 36 -2.37 1.05 -14.71
C GLY A 36 -2.25 2.20 -13.72
N THR A 37 -1.92 1.95 -12.44
CA THR A 37 -1.76 3.00 -11.43
C THR A 37 -0.69 4.04 -11.77
N ALA A 38 0.39 3.63 -12.47
CA ALA A 38 1.41 4.54 -12.99
C ALA A 38 1.04 5.14 -14.36
N ARG A 39 0.22 4.43 -15.16
CA ARG A 39 -0.19 4.86 -16.50
C ARG A 39 -1.23 5.98 -16.47
N PHE A 40 -2.17 5.97 -15.51
CA PHE A 40 -3.20 7.02 -15.42
C PHE A 40 -2.61 8.43 -15.26
N PRO A 41 -1.62 8.68 -14.36
CA PRO A 41 -0.96 9.96 -14.29
C PRO A 41 -0.15 10.33 -15.54
N PHE A 42 0.40 9.34 -16.26
CA PHE A 42 1.07 9.58 -17.55
C PHE A 42 0.08 10.11 -18.60
N LEU A 43 -1.07 9.47 -18.74
CA LEU A 43 -2.10 9.92 -19.69
C LEU A 43 -2.62 11.32 -19.35
N GLY A 44 -2.83 11.60 -18.05
CA GLY A 44 -3.37 12.88 -17.59
C GLY A 44 -2.37 14.03 -17.54
N PHE A 45 -1.09 13.75 -17.25
CA PHE A 45 -0.09 14.77 -16.88
C PHE A 45 1.27 14.59 -17.57
N GLY A 46 1.38 13.67 -18.50
CA GLY A 46 2.61 13.41 -19.26
C GLY A 46 3.70 12.70 -18.46
N ALA A 47 4.94 12.76 -18.94
CA ALA A 47 6.05 11.97 -18.42
C ALA A 47 6.35 12.22 -16.93
N LEU A 48 6.31 13.46 -16.46
CA LEU A 48 6.53 13.77 -15.04
C LEU A 48 5.43 13.20 -14.14
N GLY A 49 4.16 13.29 -14.56
CA GLY A 49 3.05 12.67 -13.85
C GLY A 49 3.19 11.14 -13.78
N GLY A 50 3.50 10.52 -14.91
CA GLY A 50 3.74 9.09 -15.01
C GLY A 50 4.94 8.62 -14.17
N PHE A 51 6.04 9.37 -14.19
CA PHE A 51 7.18 9.09 -13.33
C PHE A 51 6.80 9.18 -11.85
N THR A 52 6.12 10.26 -11.44
CA THR A 52 5.73 10.45 -10.04
C THR A 52 4.86 9.31 -9.53
N GLY A 53 3.80 8.94 -10.26
CA GLY A 53 2.93 7.82 -9.89
C GLY A 53 3.66 6.47 -9.92
N GLY A 54 4.47 6.23 -10.95
CA GLY A 54 5.25 5.01 -11.10
C GLY A 54 6.34 4.86 -10.05
N TRP A 55 7.00 5.95 -9.66
CA TRP A 55 8.00 5.93 -8.60
C TRP A 55 7.39 5.61 -7.23
N MET A 56 6.24 6.23 -6.89
CA MET A 56 5.53 5.91 -5.65
C MET A 56 5.03 4.46 -5.63
N ALA A 57 4.50 3.96 -6.75
CA ALA A 57 4.11 2.57 -6.89
C ALA A 57 5.30 1.62 -6.72
N TRP A 58 6.46 1.99 -7.24
CA TRP A 58 7.67 1.19 -7.10
C TRP A 58 8.22 1.19 -5.67
N ILE A 59 8.26 2.34 -4.98
CA ILE A 59 8.63 2.43 -3.56
C ILE A 59 7.75 1.49 -2.73
N GLN A 60 6.43 1.57 -2.91
CA GLN A 60 5.48 0.69 -2.25
C GLN A 60 5.82 -0.79 -2.51
N ALA A 61 5.89 -1.18 -3.78
CA ALA A 61 6.05 -2.59 -4.14
C ALA A 61 7.39 -3.19 -3.67
N VAL A 62 8.49 -2.43 -3.74
CA VAL A 62 9.82 -2.93 -3.35
C VAL A 62 9.99 -3.06 -1.84
N THR A 63 9.20 -2.32 -1.06
CA THR A 63 9.26 -2.34 0.40
C THR A 63 8.30 -3.34 1.04
N ILE A 64 7.24 -3.78 0.35
CA ILE A 64 6.28 -4.75 0.92
C ILE A 64 6.92 -6.12 1.15
N ALA A 65 7.72 -6.64 0.22
CA ALA A 65 8.35 -7.95 0.43
C ALA A 65 9.25 -8.00 1.69
N PRO A 66 10.11 -7.01 1.98
CA PRO A 66 10.81 -6.89 3.27
C PRO A 66 9.87 -6.83 4.49
N ILE A 67 8.80 -6.04 4.44
CA ILE A 67 7.83 -5.91 5.53
C ILE A 67 7.20 -7.26 5.87
N GLU A 68 6.81 -8.03 4.86
CA GLU A 68 6.18 -9.33 5.05
C GLU A 68 7.14 -10.34 5.68
N VAL A 69 8.41 -10.32 5.28
CA VAL A 69 9.45 -11.15 5.92
C VAL A 69 9.62 -10.75 7.38
N GLU A 70 9.68 -9.46 7.67
CA GLU A 70 9.82 -8.97 9.03
C GLU A 70 8.60 -9.30 9.90
N ALA A 71 7.39 -9.21 9.34
CA ALA A 71 6.17 -9.65 10.02
C ALA A 71 6.26 -11.14 10.41
N ALA A 72 6.67 -12.00 9.50
CA ALA A 72 6.82 -13.44 9.77
C ALA A 72 7.87 -13.71 10.85
N LEU A 73 9.03 -13.05 10.80
CA LEU A 73 10.09 -13.19 11.82
C LEU A 73 9.63 -12.68 13.18
N THR A 74 8.92 -11.57 13.22
CA THR A 74 8.37 -10.99 14.44
C THR A 74 7.34 -11.94 15.07
N TYR A 75 6.49 -12.56 14.28
CA TYR A 75 5.52 -13.53 14.77
C TYR A 75 6.19 -14.81 15.30
N LEU A 76 7.25 -15.29 14.63
CA LEU A 76 8.05 -16.42 15.09
C LEU A 76 8.68 -16.17 16.48
N GLU A 77 9.03 -14.93 16.80
CA GLU A 77 9.57 -14.57 18.12
C GLU A 77 8.53 -14.73 19.24
N SER A 78 7.22 -14.69 18.93
CA SER A 78 6.16 -14.98 19.91
C SER A 78 5.95 -16.46 20.21
N THR A 79 6.59 -17.35 19.45
CA THR A 79 6.51 -18.80 19.67
C THR A 79 7.40 -19.24 20.83
N SER A 80 7.19 -20.45 21.35
CA SER A 80 8.05 -21.04 22.40
C SER A 80 9.51 -21.27 21.95
N LEU A 81 9.79 -21.17 20.65
CA LEU A 81 11.15 -21.34 20.11
C LEU A 81 12.06 -20.13 20.39
N HIS A 82 11.49 -18.93 20.48
CA HIS A 82 12.22 -17.66 20.69
C HIS A 82 13.55 -17.61 19.94
N PRO A 83 13.58 -17.66 18.60
CA PRO A 83 14.81 -17.85 17.84
C PRO A 83 15.81 -16.70 17.94
N GLY A 84 15.45 -15.59 18.59
CA GLY A 84 16.32 -14.44 18.77
C GLY A 84 16.53 -13.61 17.49
N PHE A 85 15.54 -13.62 16.58
CA PHE A 85 15.61 -12.85 15.33
C PHE A 85 15.17 -11.40 15.51
N VAL A 86 14.43 -11.09 16.58
CA VAL A 86 13.90 -9.76 16.86
C VAL A 86 14.24 -9.35 18.30
N HIS A 87 14.71 -8.13 18.48
CA HIS A 87 14.92 -7.53 19.80
C HIS A 87 13.58 -7.22 20.48
N SER A 88 13.60 -7.02 21.79
CA SER A 88 12.42 -6.64 22.59
C SER A 88 11.76 -5.32 22.15
N ASN A 89 12.49 -4.46 21.44
CA ASN A 89 11.98 -3.21 20.86
C ASN A 89 11.38 -3.39 19.44
N GLY A 90 11.24 -4.63 18.95
CA GLY A 90 10.69 -4.95 17.64
C GLY A 90 11.65 -4.76 16.46
N THR A 91 12.95 -4.53 16.69
CA THR A 91 13.94 -4.42 15.59
C THR A 91 14.62 -5.76 15.31
N LEU A 92 14.98 -6.03 14.05
CA LEU A 92 15.70 -7.24 13.66
C LEU A 92 17.10 -7.27 14.28
N THR A 93 17.51 -8.46 14.73
CA THR A 93 18.89 -8.75 15.11
C THR A 93 19.76 -9.00 13.87
N GLY A 94 21.08 -9.11 14.03
CA GLY A 94 21.97 -9.49 12.92
C GLY A 94 21.62 -10.86 12.31
N SER A 95 21.25 -11.85 13.14
CA SER A 95 20.72 -13.15 12.67
C SER A 95 19.36 -13.01 11.99
N GLY A 96 18.49 -12.13 12.49
CA GLY A 96 17.21 -11.81 11.86
C GLY A 96 17.38 -11.23 10.47
N ILE A 97 18.29 -10.28 10.27
CA ILE A 97 18.62 -9.71 8.94
C ILE A 97 19.16 -10.78 8.00
N ALA A 98 20.01 -11.70 8.48
CA ALA A 98 20.55 -12.77 7.66
C ALA A 98 19.43 -13.73 7.18
N VAL A 99 18.52 -14.14 8.09
CA VAL A 99 17.36 -14.98 7.73
C VAL A 99 16.41 -14.23 6.79
N ALA A 100 16.16 -12.94 7.03
CA ALA A 100 15.37 -12.11 6.13
C ALA A 100 15.97 -12.08 4.72
N GLY A 101 17.29 -11.98 4.61
CA GLY A 101 18.02 -12.04 3.34
C GLY A 101 17.82 -13.36 2.60
N VAL A 102 17.83 -14.48 3.31
CA VAL A 102 17.53 -15.80 2.74
C VAL A 102 16.08 -15.87 2.23
N CYS A 103 15.11 -15.41 3.03
CA CYS A 103 13.70 -15.38 2.61
C CYS A 103 13.50 -14.53 1.35
N MET A 104 14.10 -13.34 1.31
CA MET A 104 14.06 -12.47 0.13
C MET A 104 14.72 -13.11 -1.10
N ALA A 105 15.82 -13.84 -0.92
CA ALA A 105 16.48 -14.59 -1.99
C ALA A 105 15.59 -15.72 -2.51
N VAL A 106 14.87 -16.42 -1.63
CA VAL A 106 13.89 -17.45 -2.01
C VAL A 106 12.75 -16.85 -2.84
N PHE A 107 12.18 -15.72 -2.43
CA PHE A 107 11.13 -15.03 -3.21
C PHE A 107 11.64 -14.63 -4.59
N THR A 108 12.86 -14.10 -4.67
CA THR A 108 13.51 -13.74 -5.93
C THR A 108 13.72 -14.96 -6.82
N TYR A 109 14.24 -16.05 -6.26
CA TYR A 109 14.47 -17.31 -6.98
C TYR A 109 13.18 -17.89 -7.56
N ILE A 110 12.10 -17.93 -6.78
CA ILE A 110 10.80 -18.43 -7.24
C ILE A 110 10.28 -17.56 -8.41
N ASN A 111 10.44 -16.24 -8.33
CA ASN A 111 10.06 -15.34 -9.42
C ASN A 111 10.91 -15.55 -10.69
N ILE A 112 12.18 -15.96 -10.56
CA ILE A 112 13.04 -16.33 -11.71
C ILE A 112 12.57 -17.62 -12.36
N MET A 113 12.04 -18.59 -11.59
CA MET A 113 11.55 -19.88 -12.11
C MET A 113 10.30 -19.72 -12.99
N GLY A 114 9.56 -18.61 -12.85
CA GLY A 114 8.48 -18.24 -13.77
C GLY A 114 7.09 -18.19 -13.14
N VAL A 115 6.20 -17.50 -13.84
CA VAL A 115 4.85 -17.07 -13.38
C VAL A 115 3.88 -18.25 -13.15
N ARG A 116 4.06 -19.39 -13.78
CA ARG A 116 3.11 -20.52 -13.74
C ARG A 116 2.94 -21.10 -12.33
N TRP A 117 4.05 -21.31 -11.63
CA TRP A 117 4.06 -21.77 -10.24
C TRP A 117 3.44 -20.74 -9.27
N LEU A 118 3.60 -19.46 -9.61
CA LEU A 118 3.07 -18.34 -8.83
C LEU A 118 1.53 -18.32 -8.86
N ALA A 119 0.93 -18.54 -10.03
CA ALA A 119 -0.53 -18.48 -10.20
C ALA A 119 -1.24 -19.64 -9.49
N GLU A 120 -0.72 -20.85 -9.58
CA GLU A 120 -1.29 -22.03 -8.91
C GLU A 120 -1.17 -21.93 -7.39
N SER A 121 0.00 -21.49 -6.88
CA SER A 121 0.23 -21.29 -5.43
C SER A 121 -0.63 -20.16 -4.86
N ASN A 122 -0.90 -19.11 -5.65
CA ASN A 122 -1.68 -17.96 -5.21
C ASN A 122 -3.16 -18.30 -4.95
N ASN A 123 -3.77 -19.22 -5.70
CA ASN A 123 -5.14 -19.64 -5.48
C ASN A 123 -5.32 -20.34 -4.13
N ILE A 124 -4.40 -21.24 -3.77
CA ILE A 124 -4.42 -21.95 -2.48
C ILE A 124 -4.18 -20.95 -1.35
N ALA A 125 -3.19 -20.06 -1.51
CA ALA A 125 -2.90 -19.02 -0.54
C ALA A 125 -4.08 -18.04 -0.32
N MET A 126 -4.85 -17.73 -1.37
CA MET A 126 -6.02 -16.87 -1.26
C MET A 126 -7.13 -17.52 -0.43
N ILE A 127 -7.44 -18.82 -0.68
CA ILE A 127 -8.43 -19.55 0.12
C ILE A 127 -8.00 -19.58 1.58
N TRP A 128 -6.73 -19.89 1.84
CA TRP A 128 -6.14 -19.90 3.18
C TRP A 128 -6.27 -18.53 3.87
N LYS A 129 -5.90 -17.45 3.19
CA LYS A 129 -5.97 -16.06 3.68
C LYS A 129 -7.39 -15.59 4.03
N LEU A 130 -8.43 -16.19 3.44
CA LEU A 130 -9.82 -15.92 3.80
C LEU A 130 -10.33 -16.85 4.89
N ALA A 131 -9.93 -18.11 4.86
CA ALA A 131 -10.40 -19.13 5.80
C ALA A 131 -9.89 -18.90 7.22
N VAL A 132 -8.59 -18.61 7.39
CA VAL A 132 -7.98 -18.48 8.73
C VAL A 132 -8.53 -17.25 9.49
N PRO A 133 -8.60 -16.03 8.93
CA PRO A 133 -9.25 -14.91 9.62
C PRO A 133 -10.71 -15.16 9.94
N THR A 134 -11.47 -15.77 9.01
CA THR A 134 -12.88 -16.09 9.24
C THR A 134 -13.04 -17.11 10.38
N LEU A 135 -12.22 -18.15 10.40
CA LEU A 135 -12.20 -19.13 11.49
C LEU A 135 -11.85 -18.45 12.83
N THR A 136 -10.85 -17.57 12.83
CA THR A 136 -10.44 -16.82 14.03
C THR A 136 -11.57 -15.98 14.58
N ILE A 137 -12.29 -15.25 13.72
CA ILE A 137 -13.46 -14.46 14.11
C ILE A 137 -14.50 -15.35 14.78
N ILE A 138 -14.90 -16.44 14.12
CA ILE A 138 -15.94 -17.35 14.61
C ILE A 138 -15.56 -17.94 15.98
N VAL A 139 -14.34 -18.46 16.10
CA VAL A 139 -13.90 -19.13 17.33
C VAL A 139 -13.80 -18.13 18.49
N LEU A 140 -13.16 -16.97 18.30
CA LEU A 140 -13.01 -15.99 19.38
C LEU A 140 -14.35 -15.38 19.82
N LEU A 141 -15.27 -15.14 18.88
CA LEU A 141 -16.62 -14.65 19.22
C LEU A 141 -17.45 -15.66 20.02
N ILE A 142 -17.28 -16.96 19.75
CA ILE A 142 -18.03 -18.02 20.45
C ILE A 142 -17.43 -18.33 21.83
N VAL A 143 -16.08 -18.37 21.93
CA VAL A 143 -15.40 -18.93 23.11
C VAL A 143 -15.13 -17.86 24.17
N THR A 144 -14.80 -16.62 23.78
CA THR A 144 -14.24 -15.63 24.74
C THR A 144 -14.87 -14.26 24.69
N PHE A 145 -15.91 -14.05 23.90
CA PHE A 145 -16.46 -12.71 23.69
C PHE A 145 -17.01 -12.07 24.96
N ASN A 146 -16.45 -10.93 25.33
CA ASN A 146 -16.89 -10.09 26.44
C ASN A 146 -17.29 -8.69 25.95
N GLY A 147 -18.58 -8.43 25.83
CA GLY A 147 -19.12 -7.15 25.38
C GLY A 147 -18.80 -5.96 26.29
N SER A 148 -18.47 -6.19 27.57
CA SER A 148 -18.09 -5.12 28.50
C SER A 148 -16.77 -4.44 28.14
N ASN A 149 -15.92 -5.09 27.34
CA ASN A 149 -14.64 -4.54 26.88
C ASN A 149 -14.81 -3.30 26.00
N PHE A 150 -15.98 -3.14 25.37
CA PHE A 150 -16.29 -1.98 24.52
C PHE A 150 -16.74 -0.73 25.29
N SER A 151 -17.17 -0.92 26.54
CA SER A 151 -17.68 0.17 27.40
C SER A 151 -16.95 0.27 28.73
N ALA A 152 -15.85 -0.49 28.91
CA ALA A 152 -15.14 -0.57 30.17
C ALA A 152 -14.64 0.80 30.62
N ASN A 153 -15.02 1.20 31.83
CA ASN A 153 -14.50 2.39 32.53
C ASN A 153 -13.01 2.24 32.89
N SER A 154 -12.50 1.00 32.98
CA SER A 154 -11.10 0.68 33.12
C SER A 154 -10.37 0.97 31.80
N GLY A 155 -9.39 1.86 31.82
CA GLY A 155 -8.59 2.23 30.63
C GLY A 155 -9.09 3.44 29.83
N GLY A 156 -10.10 4.18 30.29
CA GLY A 156 -10.53 5.45 29.69
C GLY A 156 -11.76 5.36 28.77
N GLY A 157 -12.55 4.28 28.85
CA GLY A 157 -13.81 4.13 28.11
C GLY A 157 -13.67 3.72 26.64
N PHE A 158 -14.71 3.98 25.84
CA PHE A 158 -14.75 3.59 24.43
C PHE A 158 -13.65 4.26 23.59
N ALA A 159 -13.36 5.54 23.82
CA ALA A 159 -12.38 6.32 23.06
C ALA A 159 -11.30 6.94 23.97
N PRO A 160 -10.43 6.13 24.57
CA PRO A 160 -9.47 6.58 25.59
C PRO A 160 -8.47 7.62 25.08
N PHE A 161 -8.22 7.65 23.77
CA PHE A 161 -7.30 8.60 23.14
C PHE A 161 -8.03 9.66 22.27
N GLY A 162 -9.37 9.73 22.34
CA GLY A 162 -10.19 10.67 21.60
C GLY A 162 -10.04 10.55 20.07
N ALA A 163 -10.47 11.60 19.35
CA ALA A 163 -10.42 11.64 17.89
C ALA A 163 -8.98 11.52 17.34
N LYS A 164 -8.00 12.08 18.03
CA LYS A 164 -6.58 11.97 17.62
C LYS A 164 -6.11 10.51 17.55
N GLY A 165 -6.54 9.67 18.52
CA GLY A 165 -6.21 8.24 18.52
C GLY A 165 -6.85 7.51 17.35
N ILE A 166 -8.10 7.83 16.99
CA ILE A 166 -8.82 7.24 15.86
C ILE A 166 -8.08 7.54 14.55
N PHE A 167 -7.70 8.80 14.32
CA PHE A 167 -7.00 9.20 13.09
C PHE A 167 -5.56 8.68 13.04
N ALA A 168 -4.84 8.71 14.16
CA ALA A 168 -3.47 8.18 14.23
C ALA A 168 -3.39 6.66 13.96
N ALA A 169 -4.45 5.90 14.23
CA ALA A 169 -4.48 4.47 13.97
C ALA A 169 -4.51 4.14 12.47
N LEU A 170 -5.04 5.04 11.61
CA LEU A 170 -5.21 4.77 10.19
C LEU A 170 -3.87 4.45 9.49
N PRO A 171 -2.86 5.32 9.51
CA PRO A 171 -1.59 5.05 8.82
C PRO A 171 -0.71 4.00 9.52
N LEU A 172 -1.01 3.67 10.79
CA LEU A 172 -0.21 2.73 11.60
C LEU A 172 -0.59 1.25 11.41
N GLY A 173 -1.35 0.92 10.38
CA GLY A 173 -1.69 -0.46 10.03
C GLY A 173 -3.11 -0.67 9.52
N VAL A 174 -4.10 0.15 9.94
CA VAL A 174 -5.50 -0.01 9.51
C VAL A 174 -5.66 0.20 8.00
N VAL A 175 -5.06 1.25 7.46
CA VAL A 175 -5.05 1.52 6.02
C VAL A 175 -4.18 0.50 5.29
N PHE A 176 -2.99 0.18 5.80
CA PHE A 176 -2.10 -0.84 5.24
C PHE A 176 -2.81 -2.18 5.01
N ALA A 177 -3.60 -2.63 5.97
CA ALA A 177 -4.34 -3.88 5.86
C ALA A 177 -5.38 -3.90 4.74
N LEU A 178 -5.88 -2.73 4.32
CA LEU A 178 -6.87 -2.57 3.25
C LEU A 178 -6.23 -2.18 1.89
N GLU A 179 -4.90 -2.02 1.81
CA GLU A 179 -4.16 -1.82 0.57
C GLU A 179 -4.12 -3.12 -0.25
N GLY A 180 -3.81 -3.00 -1.55
CA GLY A 180 -3.64 -4.15 -2.44
C GLY A 180 -4.70 -4.28 -3.53
N PHE A 181 -5.81 -3.53 -3.49
CA PHE A 181 -6.82 -3.55 -4.56
C PHE A 181 -6.25 -3.10 -5.92
N GLU A 182 -5.19 -2.30 -5.91
CA GLU A 182 -4.49 -1.85 -7.11
C GLU A 182 -3.82 -2.98 -7.87
N GLN A 183 -3.55 -4.13 -7.24
CA GLN A 183 -2.95 -5.28 -7.93
C GLN A 183 -3.85 -5.77 -9.07
N ALA A 184 -5.18 -5.77 -8.89
CA ALA A 184 -6.12 -6.09 -9.95
C ALA A 184 -6.02 -5.13 -11.14
N ILE A 185 -5.67 -3.87 -10.90
CA ILE A 185 -5.51 -2.84 -11.92
C ILE A 185 -4.14 -2.98 -12.60
N GLN A 186 -3.10 -3.27 -11.84
CA GLN A 186 -1.72 -3.42 -12.37
C GLN A 186 -1.60 -4.61 -13.32
N VAL A 187 -2.36 -5.67 -13.09
CA VAL A 187 -2.44 -6.84 -13.98
C VAL A 187 -3.62 -6.78 -14.96
N GLY A 188 -4.28 -5.64 -15.05
CA GLY A 188 -5.49 -5.47 -15.86
C GLY A 188 -5.33 -5.85 -17.32
N GLY A 189 -4.15 -5.61 -17.92
CA GLY A 189 -3.82 -6.02 -19.29
C GLY A 189 -3.68 -7.54 -19.48
N GLU A 190 -3.60 -8.32 -18.40
CA GLU A 190 -3.49 -9.79 -18.42
C GLU A 190 -4.87 -10.49 -18.26
N SER A 191 -5.95 -9.74 -17.97
CA SER A 191 -7.29 -10.28 -17.79
C SER A 191 -7.95 -10.58 -19.15
N LYS A 192 -8.74 -11.66 -19.22
CA LYS A 192 -9.52 -12.03 -20.42
C LYS A 192 -10.65 -11.06 -20.72
N ASN A 193 -11.25 -10.46 -19.70
CA ASN A 193 -12.33 -9.47 -19.82
C ASN A 193 -12.11 -8.30 -18.86
N PRO A 194 -11.05 -7.51 -19.07
CA PRO A 194 -10.57 -6.53 -18.10
C PRO A 194 -11.61 -5.44 -17.80
N GLN A 195 -12.38 -5.04 -18.81
CA GLN A 195 -13.42 -4.02 -18.67
C GLN A 195 -14.51 -4.41 -17.65
N HIS A 196 -14.79 -5.71 -17.51
CA HIS A 196 -15.82 -6.23 -16.63
C HIS A 196 -15.25 -6.73 -15.30
N ASP A 197 -14.06 -7.31 -15.32
CA ASP A 197 -13.48 -7.99 -14.18
C ASP A 197 -12.81 -7.03 -13.19
N ILE A 198 -12.10 -6.00 -13.69
CA ILE A 198 -11.29 -5.12 -12.86
C ILE A 198 -12.16 -4.37 -11.83
N HIS A 199 -13.21 -3.67 -12.28
CA HIS A 199 -14.02 -2.87 -11.36
C HIS A 199 -14.73 -3.74 -10.33
N ARG A 200 -15.15 -4.96 -10.70
CA ARG A 200 -15.77 -5.91 -9.77
C ARG A 200 -14.77 -6.42 -8.75
N ALA A 201 -13.58 -6.84 -9.20
CA ALA A 201 -12.53 -7.31 -8.32
C ALA A 201 -12.16 -6.24 -7.28
N VAL A 202 -11.97 -5.00 -7.71
CA VAL A 202 -11.64 -3.87 -6.83
C VAL A 202 -12.75 -3.62 -5.81
N ILE A 203 -14.02 -3.54 -6.23
CA ILE A 203 -15.14 -3.24 -5.32
C ILE A 203 -15.37 -4.39 -4.34
N ILE A 204 -15.41 -5.62 -4.83
CA ILE A 204 -15.68 -6.82 -4.01
C ILE A 204 -14.55 -7.04 -3.00
N SER A 205 -13.28 -6.91 -3.41
CA SER A 205 -12.14 -7.07 -2.49
C SER A 205 -12.18 -6.05 -1.36
N MET A 206 -12.53 -4.79 -1.66
CA MET A 206 -12.66 -3.74 -0.64
C MET A 206 -13.79 -4.02 0.36
N LEU A 207 -14.95 -4.49 -0.12
CA LEU A 207 -16.08 -4.82 0.75
C LEU A 207 -15.76 -6.00 1.66
N ILE A 208 -15.22 -7.10 1.10
CA ILE A 208 -14.86 -8.30 1.85
C ILE A 208 -13.74 -7.98 2.86
N GLY A 209 -12.68 -7.29 2.42
CA GLY A 209 -11.56 -6.92 3.27
C GLY A 209 -12.00 -6.06 4.46
N THR A 210 -12.79 -5.01 4.21
CA THR A 210 -13.30 -4.13 5.26
C THR A 210 -14.18 -4.91 6.26
N ALA A 211 -15.05 -5.81 5.78
CA ALA A 211 -15.90 -6.60 6.66
C ALA A 211 -15.09 -7.58 7.53
N ILE A 212 -14.12 -8.30 6.94
CA ILE A 212 -13.28 -9.24 7.68
C ILE A 212 -12.46 -8.52 8.75
N TYR A 213 -11.77 -7.43 8.40
CA TYR A 213 -10.92 -6.72 9.38
C TYR A 213 -11.73 -6.04 10.47
N LEU A 214 -12.91 -5.49 10.16
CA LEU A 214 -13.81 -4.95 11.18
C LEU A 214 -14.26 -6.05 12.16
N LEU A 215 -14.64 -7.22 11.66
CA LEU A 215 -15.05 -8.35 12.49
C LEU A 215 -13.87 -8.93 13.30
N LEU A 216 -12.66 -8.97 12.72
CA LEU A 216 -11.45 -9.34 13.45
C LEU A 216 -11.19 -8.39 14.63
N GLU A 217 -11.34 -7.08 14.43
CA GLU A 217 -11.17 -6.10 15.49
C GLU A 217 -12.23 -6.26 16.58
N VAL A 218 -13.50 -6.54 16.20
CA VAL A 218 -14.56 -6.88 17.16
C VAL A 218 -14.19 -8.12 17.96
N ALA A 219 -13.74 -9.17 17.31
CA ALA A 219 -13.34 -10.41 17.95
C ALA A 219 -12.12 -10.21 18.86
N PHE A 220 -11.13 -9.41 18.41
CA PHE A 220 -9.95 -9.06 19.18
C PHE A 220 -10.30 -8.35 20.49
N ILE A 221 -11.05 -7.24 20.40
CA ILE A 221 -11.46 -6.46 21.58
C ILE A 221 -12.30 -7.32 22.52
N GLY A 222 -13.26 -8.07 21.97
CA GLY A 222 -14.13 -8.96 22.75
C GLY A 222 -13.38 -10.08 23.48
N ALA A 223 -12.26 -10.55 22.91
CA ALA A 223 -11.47 -11.63 23.49
C ALA A 223 -10.42 -11.17 24.52
N LEU A 224 -10.16 -9.87 24.65
CA LEU A 224 -9.19 -9.36 25.61
C LEU A 224 -9.63 -9.64 27.06
N ASN A 225 -8.66 -9.93 27.91
CA ASN A 225 -8.92 -10.10 29.34
C ASN A 225 -9.20 -8.73 29.99
N PRO A 226 -10.33 -8.54 30.70
CA PRO A 226 -10.64 -7.27 31.36
C PRO A 226 -9.56 -6.78 32.35
N LYS A 227 -8.79 -7.71 32.95
CA LYS A 227 -7.68 -7.34 33.85
C LYS A 227 -6.55 -6.64 33.12
N ASP A 228 -6.23 -7.08 31.90
CA ASP A 228 -5.16 -6.49 31.10
C ASP A 228 -5.56 -5.11 30.55
N ILE A 229 -6.84 -4.94 30.20
CA ILE A 229 -7.43 -3.63 29.82
C ILE A 229 -7.38 -2.65 31.00
N GLY A 230 -7.49 -3.12 32.24
CA GLY A 230 -7.42 -2.30 33.45
C GLY A 230 -6.11 -1.51 33.60
N HIS A 231 -5.03 -1.98 32.97
CA HIS A 231 -3.74 -1.26 32.87
C HIS A 231 -3.66 -0.27 31.70
N GLY A 232 -4.72 -0.13 30.92
CA GLY A 232 -4.83 0.77 29.77
C GLY A 232 -4.67 0.10 28.41
N TRP A 233 -5.07 0.82 27.36
CA TRP A 233 -5.10 0.35 25.97
C TRP A 233 -3.76 0.49 25.23
N THR A 234 -2.69 0.94 25.89
CA THR A 234 -1.39 1.14 25.25
C THR A 234 -0.71 -0.19 24.93
N ASN A 235 -0.87 -1.17 25.81
CA ASN A 235 -0.39 -2.54 25.62
C ASN A 235 -1.39 -3.54 26.22
N PRO A 236 -2.50 -3.85 25.50
CA PRO A 236 -3.56 -4.71 26.03
C PRO A 236 -3.19 -6.19 26.10
N ILE A 237 -2.05 -6.58 25.52
CA ILE A 237 -1.48 -7.93 25.59
C ILE A 237 -0.02 -7.80 26.02
N PRO A 238 0.31 -8.05 27.31
CA PRO A 238 1.66 -7.84 27.83
C PRO A 238 2.65 -8.90 27.35
N GLY A 239 3.93 -8.56 27.38
CA GLY A 239 5.04 -9.47 27.12
C GLY A 239 5.18 -9.91 25.67
N GLN A 240 5.68 -11.12 25.46
CA GLN A 240 5.92 -11.72 24.14
C GLN A 240 4.64 -11.92 23.33
N GLY A 241 3.48 -12.00 23.98
CA GLY A 241 2.18 -12.10 23.30
C GLY A 241 1.86 -10.90 22.40
N SER A 242 2.50 -9.75 22.60
CA SER A 242 2.34 -8.57 21.76
C SER A 242 2.84 -8.78 20.32
N PHE A 243 3.75 -9.72 20.09
CA PHE A 243 4.26 -10.06 18.75
C PHE A 243 3.32 -10.99 17.97
N GLY A 244 2.45 -11.74 18.65
CA GLY A 244 1.46 -12.63 18.04
C GLY A 244 0.10 -12.51 18.75
N PRO A 245 -0.59 -11.35 18.63
CA PRO A 245 -1.73 -11.02 19.49
C PRO A 245 -2.89 -12.01 19.39
N TYR A 246 -3.27 -12.42 18.19
CA TYR A 246 -4.36 -13.39 18.01
C TYR A 246 -4.01 -14.80 18.50
N ALA A 247 -2.77 -15.25 18.31
CA ALA A 247 -2.30 -16.54 18.81
C ALA A 247 -2.23 -16.53 20.34
N SER A 248 -1.82 -15.42 20.94
CA SER A 248 -1.84 -15.23 22.40
C SER A 248 -3.27 -15.28 22.96
N LEU A 249 -4.23 -14.60 22.31
CA LEU A 249 -5.64 -14.66 22.70
C LEU A 249 -6.21 -16.08 22.57
N ALA A 250 -5.90 -16.79 21.49
CA ALA A 250 -6.35 -18.16 21.30
C ALA A 250 -5.78 -19.11 22.38
N THR A 251 -4.52 -18.90 22.77
CA THR A 251 -3.88 -19.69 23.84
C THR A 251 -4.53 -19.41 25.21
N THR A 252 -4.73 -18.15 25.56
CA THR A 252 -5.40 -17.76 26.82
C THR A 252 -6.86 -18.20 26.88
N ALA A 253 -7.52 -18.27 25.73
CA ALA A 253 -8.87 -18.79 25.58
C ALA A 253 -8.99 -20.32 25.70
N GLY A 254 -7.88 -21.06 25.81
CA GLY A 254 -7.87 -22.50 25.84
C GLY A 254 -8.07 -23.19 24.49
N VAL A 255 -8.00 -22.45 23.37
CA VAL A 255 -8.12 -22.98 22.01
C VAL A 255 -6.75 -23.05 21.32
N GLY A 256 -5.82 -23.77 21.94
CA GLY A 256 -4.42 -23.88 21.47
C GLY A 256 -4.27 -24.41 20.04
N TRP A 257 -5.23 -25.21 19.54
CA TRP A 257 -5.24 -25.65 18.13
C TRP A 257 -5.36 -24.45 17.15
N LEU A 258 -6.16 -23.42 17.50
CA LEU A 258 -6.28 -22.22 16.71
C LEU A 258 -4.96 -21.42 16.74
N ALA A 259 -4.30 -21.32 17.90
CA ALA A 259 -2.99 -20.68 17.99
C ALA A 259 -1.97 -21.36 17.07
N THR A 260 -1.97 -22.70 16.96
CA THR A 260 -1.12 -23.43 16.01
C THR A 260 -1.41 -23.05 14.56
N ILE A 261 -2.69 -22.97 14.17
CA ILE A 261 -3.08 -22.52 12.81
C ILE A 261 -2.60 -21.10 12.55
N LEU A 262 -2.75 -20.19 13.54
CA LEU A 262 -2.30 -18.80 13.42
C LEU A 262 -0.78 -18.67 13.30
N TYR A 263 0.01 -19.51 13.96
CA TYR A 263 1.46 -19.54 13.79
C TYR A 263 1.86 -20.04 12.39
N ILE A 264 1.14 -21.01 11.84
CA ILE A 264 1.35 -21.47 10.46
C ILE A 264 0.96 -20.36 9.48
N ASP A 265 -0.17 -19.70 9.70
CA ASP A 265 -0.63 -18.58 8.87
C ASP A 265 0.34 -17.40 8.89
N ALA A 266 0.93 -17.11 10.04
CA ALA A 266 1.92 -16.03 10.19
C ALA A 266 3.19 -16.22 9.33
N VAL A 267 3.40 -17.44 8.79
CA VAL A 267 4.46 -17.70 7.80
C VAL A 267 3.88 -17.74 6.38
N ILE A 268 2.79 -18.44 6.17
CA ILE A 268 2.21 -18.68 4.82
C ILE A 268 1.65 -17.37 4.23
N SER A 269 0.90 -16.62 5.02
CA SER A 269 0.19 -15.42 4.56
C SER A 269 1.16 -14.30 4.14
N PRO A 270 2.14 -13.90 4.98
CA PRO A 270 3.17 -12.95 4.60
C PRO A 270 4.06 -13.43 3.44
N ALA A 271 4.45 -14.72 3.44
CA ALA A 271 5.26 -15.29 2.37
C ALA A 271 4.57 -15.19 1.00
N GLY A 272 3.25 -15.46 0.95
CA GLY A 272 2.46 -15.31 -0.28
C GLY A 272 2.44 -13.86 -0.78
N THR A 273 2.21 -12.89 0.12
CA THR A 273 2.24 -11.45 -0.22
C THR A 273 3.63 -11.01 -0.66
N GLY A 274 4.66 -11.35 0.10
CA GLY A 274 6.05 -11.01 -0.20
C GLY A 274 6.50 -11.54 -1.57
N LEU A 275 6.08 -12.78 -1.90
CA LEU A 275 6.36 -13.39 -3.20
C LEU A 275 5.72 -12.63 -4.37
N VAL A 276 4.44 -12.24 -4.23
CA VAL A 276 3.71 -11.46 -5.24
C VAL A 276 4.36 -10.10 -5.43
N TYR A 277 4.67 -9.39 -4.35
CA TYR A 277 5.24 -8.05 -4.44
C TYR A 277 6.72 -8.04 -4.89
N ALA A 278 7.50 -9.09 -4.64
CA ALA A 278 8.81 -9.26 -5.26
C ALA A 278 8.70 -9.32 -6.80
N GLY A 279 7.69 -10.03 -7.31
CA GLY A 279 7.36 -10.03 -8.75
C GLY A 279 6.85 -8.68 -9.25
N THR A 280 5.90 -8.06 -8.55
CA THR A 280 5.32 -6.77 -8.92
C THR A 280 6.36 -5.66 -8.95
N SER A 281 7.24 -5.57 -7.95
CA SER A 281 8.31 -4.56 -7.90
C SER A 281 9.25 -4.66 -9.10
N SER A 282 9.59 -5.88 -9.53
CA SER A 282 10.43 -6.09 -10.71
C SER A 282 9.73 -5.70 -12.02
N ARG A 283 8.43 -5.99 -12.15
CA ARG A 283 7.62 -5.58 -13.31
C ARG A 283 7.44 -4.07 -13.38
N LEU A 284 7.27 -3.40 -12.23
CA LEU A 284 7.24 -1.94 -12.17
C LEU A 284 8.59 -1.34 -12.55
N SER A 285 9.70 -1.91 -12.07
CA SER A 285 11.07 -1.52 -12.48
C SER A 285 11.26 -1.65 -13.98
N TYR A 286 10.84 -2.79 -14.56
CA TYR A 286 10.84 -3.04 -16.00
C TYR A 286 10.01 -1.98 -16.74
N SER A 287 8.79 -1.72 -16.29
CA SER A 287 7.88 -0.74 -16.90
C SER A 287 8.46 0.68 -16.86
N LEU A 288 9.03 1.11 -15.73
CA LEU A 288 9.68 2.41 -15.60
C LEU A 288 10.85 2.55 -16.58
N SER A 289 11.62 1.50 -16.80
CA SER A 289 12.72 1.49 -17.78
C SER A 289 12.19 1.53 -19.23
N ARG A 290 11.13 0.78 -19.53
CA ARG A 290 10.49 0.79 -20.87
C ARG A 290 9.89 2.14 -21.21
N ASN A 291 9.34 2.82 -20.22
CA ASN A 291 8.81 4.19 -20.37
C ASN A 291 9.90 5.27 -20.43
N GLY A 292 11.18 4.90 -20.45
CA GLY A 292 12.30 5.85 -20.58
C GLY A 292 12.66 6.60 -19.29
N TYR A 293 12.16 6.17 -18.14
CA TYR A 293 12.46 6.80 -16.86
C TYR A 293 13.78 6.32 -16.25
N TRP A 294 14.18 5.09 -16.56
CA TRP A 294 15.34 4.39 -16.02
C TRP A 294 16.23 3.80 -17.12
N PRO A 295 17.46 3.37 -16.76
CA PRO A 295 18.38 2.77 -17.73
C PRO A 295 17.79 1.55 -18.42
N PRO A 296 18.08 1.35 -19.74
CA PRO A 296 17.48 0.31 -20.57
C PRO A 296 17.78 -1.13 -20.11
N ARG A 297 18.82 -1.33 -19.30
CA ARG A 297 19.17 -2.66 -18.75
C ARG A 297 18.06 -3.25 -17.88
N LEU A 298 17.35 -2.39 -17.14
CA LEU A 298 16.20 -2.82 -16.31
C LEU A 298 14.95 -3.14 -17.15
N GLY A 299 14.87 -2.65 -18.40
CA GLY A 299 13.79 -2.91 -19.35
C GLY A 299 14.04 -4.11 -20.26
N GLN A 300 14.93 -5.03 -19.88
CA GLN A 300 15.21 -6.26 -20.62
C GLN A 300 14.60 -7.47 -19.92
N VAL A 301 14.09 -8.40 -20.72
CA VAL A 301 13.62 -9.71 -20.24
C VAL A 301 14.52 -10.82 -20.80
N ASP A 302 14.62 -11.90 -20.05
CA ASP A 302 15.30 -13.11 -20.52
C ASP A 302 14.44 -13.91 -21.54
N LYS A 303 14.93 -15.06 -22.00
CA LYS A 303 14.21 -15.94 -22.94
C LYS A 303 12.87 -16.49 -22.39
N ARG A 304 12.62 -16.37 -21.08
CA ARG A 304 11.40 -16.80 -20.40
C ARG A 304 10.44 -15.64 -20.13
N GLY A 305 10.74 -14.42 -20.61
CA GLY A 305 9.97 -13.23 -20.34
C GLY A 305 10.18 -12.62 -18.94
N VAL A 306 11.21 -13.10 -18.19
CA VAL A 306 11.47 -12.65 -16.82
C VAL A 306 12.43 -11.44 -16.84
N PRO A 307 12.11 -10.33 -16.16
CA PRO A 307 12.99 -9.17 -16.05
C PRO A 307 14.07 -9.39 -14.97
N PHE A 308 15.05 -10.26 -15.28
CA PHE A 308 16.08 -10.70 -14.34
C PHE A 308 16.85 -9.55 -13.69
N ALA A 309 17.31 -8.57 -14.49
CA ALA A 309 18.04 -7.42 -13.96
C ALA A 309 17.20 -6.61 -12.97
N SER A 310 15.91 -6.43 -13.26
CA SER A 310 14.96 -5.76 -12.37
C SER A 310 14.70 -6.55 -11.09
N LEU A 311 14.62 -7.88 -11.15
CA LEU A 311 14.47 -8.73 -9.96
C LEU A 311 15.67 -8.59 -9.02
N ILE A 312 16.88 -8.68 -9.53
CA ILE A 312 18.11 -8.52 -8.72
C ILE A 312 18.20 -7.10 -8.15
N PHE A 313 17.86 -6.09 -8.97
CA PHE A 313 17.84 -4.71 -8.50
C PHE A 313 16.85 -4.51 -7.34
N CYS A 314 15.61 -5.03 -7.48
CA CYS A 314 14.61 -4.94 -6.41
C CYS A 314 15.01 -5.74 -5.17
N TRP A 315 15.65 -6.90 -5.32
CA TRP A 315 16.20 -7.65 -4.19
C TRP A 315 17.25 -6.84 -3.43
N VAL A 316 18.22 -6.23 -4.14
CA VAL A 316 19.25 -5.39 -3.52
C VAL A 316 18.62 -4.21 -2.76
N ILE A 317 17.68 -3.50 -3.38
CA ILE A 317 16.99 -2.39 -2.73
C ILE A 317 16.18 -2.88 -1.51
N GLY A 318 15.44 -4.00 -1.64
CA GLY A 318 14.71 -4.60 -0.53
C GLY A 318 15.62 -4.95 0.66
N MET A 319 16.82 -5.45 0.40
CA MET A 319 17.83 -5.69 1.45
C MET A 319 18.34 -4.39 2.09
N LEU A 320 18.50 -3.34 1.29
CA LEU A 320 18.91 -2.02 1.81
C LEU A 320 17.84 -1.38 2.70
N VAL A 321 16.56 -1.72 2.49
CA VAL A 321 15.45 -1.20 3.32
C VAL A 321 15.53 -1.68 4.77
N PHE A 322 16.05 -2.89 5.04
CA PHE A 322 16.24 -3.39 6.42
C PHE A 322 17.24 -2.57 7.25
N LEU A 323 18.19 -1.89 6.61
CA LEU A 323 19.25 -1.16 7.33
C LEU A 323 18.72 0.09 8.05
N PRO A 324 17.97 1.01 7.38
CA PRO A 324 17.42 2.19 8.04
C PRO A 324 16.14 1.91 8.82
N PHE A 325 15.36 0.88 8.44
CA PHE A 325 14.05 0.57 9.02
C PHE A 325 14.01 -0.86 9.56
N PRO A 326 14.70 -1.15 10.66
CA PRO A 326 14.75 -2.51 11.18
C PRO A 326 13.49 -2.88 11.99
N SER A 327 12.35 -2.20 11.82
CA SER A 327 11.12 -2.49 12.55
C SER A 327 9.88 -2.43 11.65
N TRP A 328 9.05 -3.45 11.75
CA TRP A 328 7.78 -3.58 11.02
C TRP A 328 6.90 -2.32 11.12
N ALA A 329 6.72 -1.79 12.33
CA ALA A 329 5.87 -0.61 12.55
C ALA A 329 6.39 0.65 11.83
N GLY A 330 7.72 0.83 11.78
CA GLY A 330 8.35 1.95 11.06
C GLY A 330 8.16 1.83 9.55
N MET A 331 8.33 0.62 9.00
CA MET A 331 8.15 0.36 7.58
C MET A 331 6.68 0.49 7.15
N VAL A 332 5.73 -0.02 7.93
CA VAL A 332 4.29 0.06 7.61
C VAL A 332 3.84 1.49 7.43
N GLY A 333 4.20 2.39 8.33
CA GLY A 333 3.83 3.81 8.21
C GLY A 333 4.35 4.46 6.92
N LEU A 334 5.61 4.16 6.55
CA LEU A 334 6.23 4.69 5.34
C LEU A 334 5.56 4.14 4.07
N VAL A 335 5.32 2.84 4.02
CA VAL A 335 4.69 2.17 2.87
C VAL A 335 3.26 2.64 2.68
N THR A 336 2.47 2.69 3.77
CA THR A 336 1.11 3.25 3.73
C THR A 336 1.09 4.66 3.15
N ALA A 337 2.00 5.53 3.60
CA ALA A 337 2.06 6.89 3.07
C ALA A 337 2.46 6.92 1.58
N ALA A 338 3.40 6.07 1.14
CA ALA A 338 3.79 5.94 -0.27
C ALA A 338 2.63 5.43 -1.14
N THR A 339 1.93 4.37 -0.68
CA THR A 339 0.77 3.79 -1.36
C THR A 339 -0.35 4.82 -1.52
N VAL A 340 -0.66 5.53 -0.45
CA VAL A 340 -1.75 6.52 -0.47
C VAL A 340 -1.39 7.73 -1.34
N LEU A 341 -0.13 8.15 -1.41
CA LEU A 341 0.32 9.16 -2.39
C LEU A 341 0.16 8.66 -3.83
N MET A 342 0.46 7.39 -4.10
CA MET A 342 0.19 6.76 -5.40
C MET A 342 -1.32 6.78 -5.70
N TYR A 343 -2.16 6.37 -4.75
CA TYR A 343 -3.62 6.41 -4.91
C TYR A 343 -4.15 7.83 -5.13
N ALA A 344 -3.55 8.83 -4.49
CA ALA A 344 -3.92 10.23 -4.64
C ALA A 344 -3.71 10.77 -6.06
N MET A 345 -2.86 10.12 -6.87
CA MET A 345 -2.68 10.52 -8.27
C MET A 345 -3.90 10.17 -9.15
N ALA A 346 -4.72 9.19 -8.77
CA ALA A 346 -5.85 8.73 -9.57
C ALA A 346 -7.02 9.73 -9.65
N PRO A 347 -7.49 10.38 -8.56
CA PRO A 347 -8.60 11.34 -8.66
C PRO A 347 -8.34 12.52 -9.60
N PRO A 348 -7.18 13.21 -9.55
CA PRO A 348 -6.85 14.22 -10.55
C PRO A 348 -6.75 13.66 -11.97
N SER A 349 -6.20 12.44 -12.12
CA SER A 349 -6.12 11.76 -13.43
C SER A 349 -7.51 11.45 -13.99
N LEU A 350 -8.45 11.03 -13.13
CA LEU A 350 -9.84 10.82 -13.54
C LEU A 350 -10.48 12.11 -14.06
N ALA A 351 -10.30 13.22 -13.35
CA ALA A 351 -10.82 14.52 -13.78
C ALA A 351 -10.21 14.96 -15.12
N ALA A 352 -8.90 14.77 -15.28
CA ALA A 352 -8.18 15.06 -16.52
C ALA A 352 -8.71 14.23 -17.70
N LEU A 353 -8.79 12.92 -17.53
CA LEU A 353 -9.18 11.98 -18.57
C LEU A 353 -10.68 12.03 -18.92
N ARG A 354 -11.55 12.35 -17.98
CA ARG A 354 -12.96 12.62 -18.30
C ARG A 354 -13.13 13.85 -19.20
N ARG A 355 -12.24 14.83 -19.09
CA ARG A 355 -12.26 16.04 -19.91
C ARG A 355 -11.55 15.86 -21.25
N SER A 356 -10.41 15.16 -21.27
CA SER A 356 -9.57 15.00 -22.47
C SER A 356 -9.96 13.82 -23.34
N ASP A 357 -10.69 12.84 -22.80
CA ASP A 357 -11.20 11.66 -23.51
C ASP A 357 -12.66 11.38 -23.12
N PRO A 358 -13.60 12.31 -23.44
CA PRO A 358 -14.99 12.24 -22.99
C PRO A 358 -15.78 11.11 -23.62
N ASP A 359 -15.45 10.74 -24.86
CA ASP A 359 -16.19 9.81 -25.69
C ASP A 359 -15.83 8.35 -25.45
N ARG A 360 -14.76 8.09 -24.69
CA ARG A 360 -14.30 6.73 -24.40
C ARG A 360 -15.35 5.97 -23.58
N PRO A 361 -15.71 4.74 -23.97
CA PRO A 361 -16.61 3.89 -23.20
C PRO A 361 -16.09 3.63 -21.79
N ARG A 362 -16.96 3.84 -20.79
CA ARG A 362 -16.66 3.61 -19.36
C ARG A 362 -17.55 2.50 -18.84
N PRO A 363 -17.05 1.24 -18.79
CA PRO A 363 -17.83 0.10 -18.30
C PRO A 363 -18.33 0.27 -16.86
N TYR A 364 -17.50 0.88 -16.03
CA TYR A 364 -17.90 1.41 -14.72
C TYR A 364 -17.70 2.93 -14.72
N ARG A 365 -18.72 3.67 -14.30
CA ARG A 365 -18.67 5.12 -14.20
C ARG A 365 -18.94 5.55 -12.76
N LEU A 366 -17.98 6.21 -12.13
CA LEU A 366 -18.09 6.70 -10.75
C LEU A 366 -19.30 7.62 -10.61
N PRO A 367 -20.29 7.29 -9.75
CA PRO A 367 -21.42 8.17 -9.49
C PRO A 367 -20.96 9.46 -8.81
N ALA A 368 -21.68 10.56 -9.05
CA ALA A 368 -21.37 11.86 -8.44
C ALA A 368 -19.85 12.19 -8.44
N ALA A 369 -19.14 11.92 -9.53
CA ALA A 369 -17.69 12.10 -9.59
C ALA A 369 -17.23 13.54 -9.35
N TRP A 370 -18.11 14.53 -9.62
CA TRP A 370 -17.87 15.94 -9.30
C TRP A 370 -17.63 16.18 -7.81
N PHE A 371 -18.16 15.30 -6.95
CA PHE A 371 -18.01 15.34 -5.49
C PHE A 371 -17.03 14.24 -5.00
N LEU A 372 -17.22 12.97 -5.45
CA LEU A 372 -16.44 11.85 -4.94
C LEU A 372 -14.97 11.88 -5.36
N ALA A 373 -14.64 12.39 -6.56
CA ALA A 373 -13.25 12.46 -6.97
C ALA A 373 -12.44 13.51 -6.17
N PRO A 374 -12.88 14.77 -6.00
CA PRO A 374 -12.16 15.69 -5.10
C PRO A 374 -12.17 15.21 -3.65
N LEU A 375 -13.27 14.61 -3.16
CA LEU A 375 -13.33 14.06 -1.81
C LEU A 375 -12.27 12.95 -1.62
N SER A 376 -12.11 12.04 -2.57
CA SER A 376 -11.10 10.97 -2.49
C SER A 376 -9.67 11.51 -2.44
N PHE A 377 -9.38 12.59 -3.17
CA PHE A 377 -8.08 13.27 -3.10
C PHE A 377 -7.83 13.92 -1.73
N VAL A 378 -8.84 14.58 -1.17
CA VAL A 378 -8.79 15.13 0.20
C VAL A 378 -8.56 14.03 1.21
N CYS A 379 -9.30 12.93 1.13
CA CYS A 379 -9.19 11.78 2.02
C CYS A 379 -7.80 11.12 1.96
N ALA A 380 -7.22 10.97 0.75
CA ALA A 380 -5.86 10.48 0.59
C ALA A 380 -4.84 11.39 1.30
N ASN A 381 -4.94 12.69 1.11
CA ASN A 381 -4.06 13.64 1.78
C ASN A 381 -4.24 13.64 3.31
N PHE A 382 -5.43 13.38 3.83
CA PHE A 382 -5.62 13.18 5.27
C PHE A 382 -4.84 11.97 5.79
N ILE A 383 -4.90 10.82 5.12
CA ILE A 383 -4.15 9.63 5.55
C ILE A 383 -2.64 9.93 5.58
N VAL A 384 -2.13 10.57 4.54
CA VAL A 384 -0.71 10.97 4.49
C VAL A 384 -0.38 11.95 5.62
N TYR A 385 -1.22 12.94 5.87
CA TYR A 385 -1.06 13.89 6.97
C TYR A 385 -1.05 13.21 8.35
N TRP A 386 -1.96 12.26 8.59
CA TRP A 386 -2.03 11.51 9.84
C TRP A 386 -0.85 10.56 10.07
N ALA A 387 -0.13 10.16 8.99
CA ALA A 387 1.12 9.41 9.12
C ALA A 387 2.20 10.21 9.88
N GLY A 388 2.08 11.54 9.87
CA GLY A 388 2.87 12.48 10.64
C GLY A 388 4.18 12.86 9.99
N TRP A 389 4.72 14.01 10.44
CA TRP A 389 5.89 14.65 9.87
C TRP A 389 7.11 13.72 9.76
N ASN A 390 7.37 12.92 10.78
CA ASN A 390 8.51 12.01 10.77
C ASN A 390 8.45 11.00 9.59
N THR A 391 7.30 10.39 9.35
CA THR A 391 7.09 9.46 8.23
C THR A 391 7.20 10.17 6.89
N ILE A 392 6.58 11.34 6.77
CA ILE A 392 6.58 12.13 5.52
C ILE A 392 7.99 12.62 5.19
N PHE A 393 8.76 13.04 6.17
CA PHE A 393 10.15 13.47 5.97
C PHE A 393 11.00 12.37 5.33
N TRP A 394 10.96 11.16 5.89
CA TRP A 394 11.70 10.02 5.35
C TRP A 394 11.19 9.61 3.97
N LEU A 395 9.88 9.59 3.78
CA LEU A 395 9.28 9.33 2.46
C LEU A 395 9.75 10.35 1.42
N TYR A 396 9.84 11.63 1.78
CA TYR A 396 10.31 12.67 0.87
C TYR A 396 11.78 12.51 0.50
N ILE A 397 12.62 11.99 1.38
CA ILE A 397 14.00 11.64 1.02
C ILE A 397 14.00 10.62 -0.13
N PHE A 398 13.16 9.56 -0.05
CA PHE A 398 13.04 8.58 -1.13
C PHE A 398 12.43 9.18 -2.40
N ILE A 399 11.44 10.05 -2.28
CA ILE A 399 10.83 10.72 -3.43
C ILE A 399 11.87 11.62 -4.12
N ILE A 400 12.61 12.43 -3.36
CA ILE A 400 13.66 13.31 -3.89
C ILE A 400 14.77 12.48 -4.53
N ALA A 401 15.21 11.39 -3.91
CA ALA A 401 16.21 10.49 -4.49
C ALA A 401 15.75 9.95 -5.85
N GLY A 402 14.48 9.58 -6.00
CA GLY A 402 13.91 9.15 -7.27
C GLY A 402 13.95 10.24 -8.33
N PHE A 403 13.54 11.45 -7.99
CA PHE A 403 13.61 12.58 -8.93
C PHE A 403 15.04 12.91 -9.32
N VAL A 404 16.00 12.85 -8.39
CA VAL A 404 17.42 13.04 -8.69
C VAL A 404 17.89 11.98 -9.70
N VAL A 405 17.61 10.70 -9.45
CA VAL A 405 17.96 9.60 -10.38
C VAL A 405 17.31 9.81 -11.75
N PHE A 406 16.03 10.19 -11.77
CA PHE A 406 15.30 10.46 -13.01
C PHE A 406 15.93 11.62 -13.80
N PHE A 407 16.17 12.77 -13.19
CA PHE A 407 16.74 13.93 -13.87
C PHE A 407 18.19 13.70 -14.31
N VAL A 408 18.99 13.03 -13.49
CA VAL A 408 20.36 12.63 -13.87
C VAL A 408 20.31 11.71 -15.09
N TYR A 409 19.41 10.71 -15.08
CA TYR A 409 19.26 9.82 -16.22
C TYR A 409 18.80 10.58 -17.48
N GLN A 410 17.79 11.47 -17.37
CA GLN A 410 17.34 12.29 -18.52
C GLN A 410 18.44 13.22 -19.05
N ALA A 411 19.36 13.70 -18.20
CA ALA A 411 20.49 14.53 -18.64
C ALA A 411 21.50 13.75 -19.49
N VAL A 412 21.78 12.49 -19.11
CA VAL A 412 22.79 11.63 -19.78
C VAL A 412 22.20 10.69 -20.83
N ALA A 413 20.88 10.58 -20.90
CA ALA A 413 20.19 9.68 -21.86
C ALA A 413 20.48 10.08 -23.31
N PRO A 414 20.61 9.11 -24.23
CA PRO A 414 20.68 9.36 -25.68
C PRO A 414 19.48 10.19 -26.15
N ALA A 415 19.69 11.01 -27.19
CA ALA A 415 18.65 11.92 -27.70
C ALA A 415 17.31 11.23 -27.99
N GLY A 416 17.32 10.01 -28.57
CA GLY A 416 16.11 9.23 -28.84
C GLY A 416 15.37 8.67 -27.61
N ARG A 417 15.90 8.85 -26.38
CA ARG A 417 15.28 8.44 -25.11
C ARG A 417 14.96 9.60 -24.18
N LYS A 418 15.25 10.83 -24.60
CA LYS A 418 14.87 12.02 -23.83
C LYS A 418 13.37 12.22 -23.91
N LEU A 419 12.74 12.39 -22.76
CA LEU A 419 11.30 12.55 -22.65
C LEU A 419 10.89 14.02 -22.69
N ALA A 420 9.77 14.31 -23.33
CA ALA A 420 9.07 15.58 -23.17
C ALA A 420 8.45 15.64 -21.77
N LEU A 421 8.95 16.52 -20.91
CA LEU A 421 8.61 16.49 -19.48
C LEU A 421 7.23 17.08 -19.16
N HIS A 422 6.61 17.82 -20.11
CA HIS A 422 5.27 18.41 -19.95
C HIS A 422 5.08 19.18 -18.63
N TRP A 423 6.04 20.06 -18.28
CA TRP A 423 6.09 20.79 -17.03
C TRP A 423 4.79 21.51 -16.66
N LYS A 424 4.07 22.04 -17.68
CA LYS A 424 2.81 22.74 -17.45
C LYS A 424 1.74 21.78 -16.89
N ALA A 425 1.61 20.60 -17.47
CA ALA A 425 0.62 19.61 -17.03
C ALA A 425 0.95 19.03 -15.65
N ALA A 426 2.24 18.90 -15.31
CA ALA A 426 2.72 18.40 -14.02
C ALA A 426 2.97 19.51 -12.98
N SER A 427 2.68 20.78 -13.29
CA SER A 427 3.03 21.94 -12.43
C SER A 427 2.40 21.90 -11.03
N TRP A 428 1.34 21.15 -10.82
CA TRP A 428 0.66 21.01 -9.54
C TRP A 428 1.38 20.05 -8.57
N ILE A 429 2.23 19.14 -9.09
CA ILE A 429 2.88 18.07 -8.28
C ILE A 429 3.87 18.63 -7.27
N PRO A 430 4.85 19.50 -7.63
CA PRO A 430 5.77 20.05 -6.65
C PRO A 430 5.05 20.85 -5.54
N PRO A 431 4.12 21.79 -5.82
CA PRO A 431 3.37 22.48 -4.78
C PRO A 431 2.53 21.55 -3.91
N TRP A 432 1.97 20.46 -4.47
CA TRP A 432 1.24 19.45 -3.71
C TRP A 432 2.14 18.79 -2.65
N LEU A 433 3.28 18.23 -3.07
CA LEU A 433 4.19 17.55 -2.15
C LEU A 433 4.80 18.51 -1.13
N ILE A 434 5.31 19.67 -1.58
CA ILE A 434 5.93 20.66 -0.68
C ILE A 434 4.90 21.19 0.32
N GLY A 435 3.70 21.56 -0.15
CA GLY A 435 2.66 22.10 0.71
C GLY A 435 2.16 21.10 1.74
N LEU A 436 1.96 19.82 1.33
CA LEU A 436 1.58 18.77 2.27
C LEU A 436 2.68 18.53 3.33
N GLY A 437 3.95 18.59 2.94
CA GLY A 437 5.08 18.52 3.86
C GLY A 437 5.10 19.67 4.86
N ILE A 438 4.89 20.90 4.41
CA ILE A 438 4.83 22.09 5.29
C ILE A 438 3.66 21.97 6.27
N ILE A 439 2.47 21.58 5.80
CA ILE A 439 1.29 21.40 6.64
C ILE A 439 1.55 20.30 7.68
N SER A 440 2.18 19.20 7.28
CA SER A 440 2.53 18.11 8.21
C SER A 440 3.57 18.55 9.25
N TYR A 441 4.56 19.33 8.87
CA TYR A 441 5.57 19.87 9.81
C TYR A 441 4.96 20.82 10.85
N LEU A 442 4.02 21.66 10.43
CA LEU A 442 3.33 22.61 11.33
C LEU A 442 2.15 22.01 12.10
N GLY A 443 1.68 20.84 11.67
CA GLY A 443 0.48 20.19 12.19
C GLY A 443 0.68 19.40 13.48
N GLN A 444 -0.32 18.59 13.83
CA GLN A 444 -0.43 17.93 15.13
C GLN A 444 0.11 16.49 15.15
N PHE A 445 0.54 15.92 14.02
CA PHE A 445 1.00 14.52 13.96
C PHE A 445 2.51 14.44 13.66
N PRO A 446 3.25 13.49 14.29
CA PRO A 446 2.78 12.57 15.31
C PRO A 446 2.50 13.26 16.65
N THR A 447 1.58 12.71 17.42
CA THR A 447 1.16 13.23 18.74
C THR A 447 2.16 12.94 19.85
N SER A 448 3.09 12.01 19.64
CA SER A 448 4.13 11.59 20.57
C SER A 448 5.44 11.35 19.85
N LYS A 449 6.56 11.33 20.59
CA LYS A 449 7.85 10.92 20.02
C LYS A 449 7.71 9.51 19.43
N PRO A 450 8.11 9.32 18.16
CA PRO A 450 8.18 8.00 17.56
C PRO A 450 9.02 7.07 18.46
N SER A 451 8.55 5.83 18.64
CA SER A 451 9.31 4.79 19.35
C SER A 451 10.65 4.50 18.64
N SER A 452 11.59 3.89 19.35
CA SER A 452 12.87 3.43 18.79
C SER A 452 12.64 2.59 17.51
N GLY A 453 13.49 2.73 16.51
CA GLY A 453 13.39 1.97 15.25
C GLY A 453 13.25 2.85 14.01
N TRP A 454 13.43 4.16 14.13
CA TRP A 454 13.50 5.07 12.97
C TRP A 454 14.90 5.13 12.36
N PRO A 455 14.99 5.49 11.06
CA PRO A 455 16.27 5.55 10.37
C PRO A 455 17.33 6.32 11.16
N PHE A 456 18.46 5.69 11.37
CA PHE A 456 19.62 6.26 12.07
C PHE A 456 19.31 6.80 13.49
N GLY A 457 18.22 6.35 14.13
CA GLY A 457 17.80 6.84 15.44
C GLY A 457 17.24 8.27 15.44
N ILE A 458 17.01 8.86 14.27
CA ILE A 458 16.51 10.23 14.12
C ILE A 458 14.98 10.22 14.13
N ALA A 459 14.38 10.72 15.19
CA ALA A 459 12.93 10.93 15.32
C ALA A 459 12.62 12.43 15.23
N LEU A 460 11.82 12.80 14.23
CA LEU A 460 11.42 14.18 13.98
C LEU A 460 9.99 14.40 14.49
N LEU A 461 9.80 15.46 15.26
CA LEU A 461 8.48 15.88 15.73
C LEU A 461 7.92 17.00 14.85
N ALA A 462 6.61 16.98 14.67
CA ALA A 462 5.90 18.14 14.15
C ALA A 462 5.99 19.32 15.14
N LYS A 463 5.93 20.54 14.62
CA LYS A 463 6.04 21.75 15.41
C LYS A 463 4.78 22.04 16.24
N GLN A 464 3.64 21.47 15.83
CA GLN A 464 2.34 21.57 16.51
C GLN A 464 1.80 23.00 16.68
N ASP A 465 2.15 23.89 15.74
CA ASP A 465 1.72 25.29 15.75
C ASP A 465 0.24 25.46 15.37
N ILE A 466 -0.33 24.54 14.56
CA ILE A 466 -1.70 24.62 14.07
C ILE A 466 -2.63 23.79 14.99
N PRO A 467 -3.74 24.37 15.50
CA PRO A 467 -4.72 23.61 16.30
C PRO A 467 -5.33 22.45 15.50
N PHE A 468 -5.61 21.32 16.20
CA PHE A 468 -6.02 20.05 15.60
C PHE A 468 -7.20 20.12 14.60
N TRP A 469 -8.25 20.89 14.89
CA TRP A 469 -9.39 20.99 13.98
C TRP A 469 -9.13 21.98 12.83
N VAL A 470 -8.22 22.93 13.03
CA VAL A 470 -7.81 23.90 12.00
C VAL A 470 -6.91 23.21 10.98
N ASP A 471 -6.00 22.32 11.43
CA ASP A 471 -5.11 21.61 10.51
C ASP A 471 -5.87 20.73 9.53
N LEU A 472 -6.95 20.06 9.98
CA LEU A 472 -7.83 19.30 9.09
C LEU A 472 -8.50 20.20 8.04
N GLY A 473 -8.97 21.38 8.44
CA GLY A 473 -9.50 22.38 7.51
C GLY A 473 -8.47 22.84 6.49
N VAL A 474 -7.23 23.09 6.94
CA VAL A 474 -6.11 23.50 6.08
C VAL A 474 -5.78 22.40 5.06
N VAL A 475 -5.66 21.13 5.49
CA VAL A 475 -5.42 19.99 4.58
C VAL A 475 -6.55 19.88 3.56
N ALA A 476 -7.82 20.01 3.98
CA ALA A 476 -8.97 19.88 3.07
C ALA A 476 -8.96 20.98 2.00
N VAL A 477 -8.83 22.26 2.41
CA VAL A 477 -8.81 23.40 1.49
C VAL A 477 -7.61 23.32 0.55
N PHE A 478 -6.42 23.05 1.09
CA PHE A 478 -5.21 22.85 0.29
C PHE A 478 -5.40 21.77 -0.76
N SER A 479 -5.92 20.60 -0.37
CA SER A 479 -6.17 19.47 -1.27
C SER A 479 -7.14 19.84 -2.40
N LEU A 480 -8.23 20.56 -2.09
CA LEU A 480 -9.17 21.01 -3.11
C LEU A 480 -8.51 21.99 -4.10
N VAL A 481 -7.71 22.93 -3.60
CA VAL A 481 -6.97 23.88 -4.47
C VAL A 481 -6.05 23.11 -5.42
N ILE A 482 -5.27 22.16 -4.92
CA ILE A 482 -4.38 21.32 -5.74
C ILE A 482 -5.16 20.47 -6.74
N TYR A 483 -6.26 19.84 -6.31
CA TYR A 483 -7.11 19.01 -7.19
C TYR A 483 -7.65 19.80 -8.38
N TYR A 484 -8.23 20.96 -8.14
CA TYR A 484 -8.77 21.80 -9.22
C TYR A 484 -7.67 22.44 -10.08
N TRP A 485 -6.49 22.71 -9.51
CA TRP A 485 -5.32 23.09 -10.30
C TRP A 485 -4.92 21.96 -11.25
N ALA A 486 -4.73 20.75 -10.75
CA ALA A 486 -4.39 19.57 -11.55
C ALA A 486 -5.41 19.35 -12.69
N ALA A 487 -6.70 19.40 -12.38
CA ALA A 487 -7.76 19.24 -13.37
C ALA A 487 -7.70 20.31 -14.49
N ARG A 488 -7.21 21.52 -14.21
CA ARG A 488 -7.11 22.61 -15.20
C ARG A 488 -5.88 22.51 -16.11
N VAL A 489 -4.75 21.97 -15.61
CA VAL A 489 -3.48 21.92 -16.34
C VAL A 489 -3.23 20.58 -17.04
N ALA A 490 -4.22 19.69 -17.06
CA ALA A 490 -4.16 18.38 -17.69
C ALA A 490 -3.72 18.43 -19.16
N MET A 491 -3.23 17.31 -19.66
CA MET A 491 -2.79 17.16 -21.05
C MET A 491 -3.92 17.42 -22.04
N PRO A 492 -3.62 18.01 -23.23
CA PRO A 492 -4.60 18.25 -24.27
C PRO A 492 -5.22 16.95 -24.81
N THR A 493 -6.44 17.05 -25.33
CA THR A 493 -7.20 15.92 -25.90
C THR A 493 -6.43 15.17 -26.98
N GLU A 494 -5.77 15.87 -27.88
CA GLU A 494 -4.99 15.27 -28.98
C GLU A 494 -3.84 14.39 -28.45
N TYR A 495 -3.11 14.86 -27.43
CA TYR A 495 -2.05 14.08 -26.81
C TYR A 495 -2.62 12.81 -26.15
N VAL A 496 -3.71 12.95 -25.41
CA VAL A 496 -4.33 11.82 -24.70
C VAL A 496 -4.81 10.77 -25.70
N LYS A 497 -5.45 11.18 -26.79
CA LYS A 497 -5.90 10.26 -27.86
C LYS A 497 -4.73 9.49 -28.47
N GLN A 498 -3.66 10.17 -28.86
CA GLN A 498 -2.46 9.53 -29.41
C GLN A 498 -1.81 8.57 -28.38
N ALA A 499 -1.68 8.98 -27.14
CA ALA A 499 -1.11 8.14 -26.08
C ALA A 499 -1.97 6.90 -25.81
N VAL A 500 -3.30 7.03 -25.90
CA VAL A 500 -4.25 5.94 -25.72
C VAL A 500 -4.22 4.97 -26.91
N GLU A 501 -4.10 5.45 -28.15
CA GLU A 501 -3.96 4.60 -29.33
C GLU A 501 -2.73 3.68 -29.22
N VAL A 502 -1.57 4.23 -28.86
CA VAL A 502 -0.35 3.44 -28.63
C VAL A 502 -0.56 2.36 -27.58
N VAL A 503 -1.29 2.69 -26.55
CA VAL A 503 -1.60 1.84 -25.42
C VAL A 503 -2.59 0.72 -25.82
N ASP A 504 -3.61 1.05 -26.60
CA ASP A 504 -4.58 0.06 -27.10
C ASP A 504 -3.89 -0.90 -28.09
N GLU A 505 -2.92 -0.45 -28.88
CA GLU A 505 -2.07 -1.30 -29.73
C GLU A 505 -1.19 -2.25 -28.88
N GLU A 506 -0.56 -1.75 -27.81
CA GLU A 506 0.22 -2.60 -26.89
C GLU A 506 -0.66 -3.68 -26.24
N ALA A 507 -1.89 -3.33 -25.83
CA ALA A 507 -2.84 -4.27 -25.22
C ALA A 507 -3.31 -5.35 -26.23
N ASN A 508 -3.59 -4.95 -27.47
CA ASN A 508 -4.00 -5.88 -28.54
C ASN A 508 -2.86 -6.84 -28.91
N LEU A 509 -1.63 -6.35 -29.00
CA LEU A 509 -0.44 -7.20 -29.25
C LEU A 509 -0.22 -8.21 -28.12
N ALA A 510 -0.40 -7.81 -26.87
CA ALA A 510 -0.30 -8.72 -25.73
C ALA A 510 -1.38 -9.81 -25.76
N ALA A 511 -2.62 -9.47 -26.11
CA ALA A 511 -3.73 -10.42 -26.25
C ALA A 511 -3.47 -11.45 -27.37
N LEU A 512 -2.99 -11.02 -28.52
CA LEU A 512 -2.64 -11.91 -29.64
C LEU A 512 -1.49 -12.86 -29.29
N THR A 513 -0.52 -12.40 -28.50
CA THR A 513 0.59 -13.25 -28.04
C THR A 513 0.10 -14.34 -27.08
N GLN A 514 -0.84 -14.01 -26.19
CA GLN A 514 -1.45 -14.99 -25.26
C GLN A 514 -2.32 -16.03 -26.00
N GLU A 515 -3.05 -15.63 -27.04
CA GLU A 515 -3.82 -16.56 -27.86
C GLU A 515 -2.90 -17.54 -28.63
N HIS A 516 -1.75 -17.08 -29.09
CA HIS A 516 -0.77 -17.92 -29.76
C HIS A 516 -0.09 -18.92 -28.80
N GLU A 517 0.17 -18.52 -27.54
CA GLU A 517 0.74 -19.41 -26.53
C GLU A 517 -0.29 -20.42 -25.97
N ALA A 518 -1.58 -20.08 -26.03
CA ALA A 518 -2.68 -20.95 -25.60
C ALA A 518 -3.15 -21.95 -26.68
N ALA A 519 -2.75 -21.77 -27.92
CA ALA A 519 -3.07 -22.70 -29.00
C ALA A 519 -2.35 -24.03 -28.77
N PRO A 520 -3.07 -25.17 -28.74
CA PRO A 520 -2.43 -26.47 -28.58
C PRO A 520 -1.46 -26.69 -29.74
N VAL A 521 -0.22 -27.04 -29.42
CA VAL A 521 0.74 -27.53 -30.41
C VAL A 521 0.14 -28.78 -31.03
N ALA A 522 -0.31 -28.65 -32.28
CA ALA A 522 -0.92 -29.72 -33.06
C ALA A 522 0.09 -30.82 -33.40
#